data_09bc8905109e3d139e42b1338d366c1e
#
_entry.id   09bc8905109e3d139e42b1338d366c1e
#
_cell.length_a   1.000
_cell.length_b   1.000
_cell.length_c   1.000
_cell.angle_alpha   90.00
_cell.angle_beta   90.00
_cell.angle_gamma   90.00
#
_symmetry.space_group_name_H-M   'P 1'
#
loop_
_entity.id
_entity.type
_entity.pdbx_description
1 polymer ?
#
loop_
_entity_poly.entity_id
_entity_poly.type
_entity_poly.pdbx_seq_one_letter_code
_entity_poly.pdbx_strand_id
1 'polypeptide(L)'
;MQILNKNRKTNLNELYENFVSSTSVNVSKFTLRRYLHKLKVYGRIGAKKPFVNAANRMKRLSWAKKRKNWIDEWEKIIWSDESRFVVFGGDGKRYVWRTIYEKYNPNCLIPTFKSGQESVMIWGCFTKNELGPLVRLEGRVTANIYIEMLENYLIPFINDLENKDDYTFQEDNAPIHTAKIAKKWKSDNNIKSLPWPAQSPDLNPIENLWDELERQVRNHKPLPKNPNDLWEILQEEWLKLDINKYKNLVDSMPRRIEAVIINKGNPTKY
;
A
#
# COMPACT_ATOMS: atom_id res chain seq x y z
N MET A 1 -12.87 -31.13 -0.21
CA MET A 1 -13.10 -29.68 0.00
C MET A 1 -13.38 -29.28 1.44
N GLN A 2 -14.21 -30.00 2.19
CA GLN A 2 -14.55 -29.67 3.60
C GLN A 2 -13.31 -29.57 4.50
N ILE A 3 -12.39 -30.53 4.41
CA ILE A 3 -11.12 -30.56 5.18
C ILE A 3 -10.24 -29.34 4.84
N LEU A 4 -10.10 -29.05 3.56
CA LEU A 4 -9.31 -27.90 3.09
C LEU A 4 -9.93 -26.55 3.51
N ASN A 5 -11.25 -26.46 3.58
CA ASN A 5 -11.93 -25.24 4.01
C ASN A 5 -11.76 -24.94 5.50
N LYS A 6 -11.47 -25.95 6.34
CA LYS A 6 -11.16 -25.77 7.76
C LYS A 6 -9.80 -25.10 7.97
N ASN A 7 -8.79 -25.48 7.17
CA ASN A 7 -7.46 -24.88 7.22
C ASN A 7 -6.83 -24.82 5.83
N ARG A 8 -6.85 -23.64 5.19
CA ARG A 8 -6.24 -23.42 3.88
C ARG A 8 -4.74 -23.12 3.93
N LYS A 9 -4.18 -22.95 5.14
CA LYS A 9 -2.75 -22.66 5.33
C LYS A 9 -1.92 -23.91 5.64
N THR A 10 -2.49 -25.07 5.41
CA THR A 10 -1.84 -26.37 5.60
C THR A 10 -0.95 -26.73 4.41
N ASN A 11 0.09 -27.51 4.64
CA ASN A 11 0.89 -28.11 3.57
C ASN A 11 0.25 -29.42 3.06
N LEU A 12 0.80 -29.96 1.96
CA LEU A 12 0.24 -31.15 1.33
C LEU A 12 0.32 -32.40 2.25
N ASN A 13 1.36 -32.49 3.09
CA ASN A 13 1.52 -33.64 4.00
C ASN A 13 0.44 -33.63 5.09
N GLU A 14 0.27 -32.50 5.78
CA GLU A 14 -0.76 -32.32 6.78
C GLU A 14 -2.17 -32.48 6.20
N LEU A 15 -2.40 -31.94 4.99
CA LEU A 15 -3.67 -32.13 4.30
C LEU A 15 -3.97 -33.58 4.00
N TYR A 16 -2.94 -34.33 3.58
CA TYR A 16 -3.02 -35.76 3.32
C TYR A 16 -3.35 -36.55 4.61
N GLU A 17 -2.63 -36.27 5.69
CA GLU A 17 -2.87 -36.93 7.00
C GLU A 17 -4.30 -36.68 7.50
N ASN A 18 -4.74 -35.41 7.43
CA ASN A 18 -6.13 -35.04 7.79
C ASN A 18 -7.15 -35.70 6.86
N PHE A 19 -6.83 -35.91 5.59
CA PHE A 19 -7.71 -36.60 4.66
C PHE A 19 -7.84 -38.08 5.00
N VAL A 20 -6.73 -38.77 5.17
CA VAL A 20 -6.73 -40.22 5.51
C VAL A 20 -7.43 -40.47 6.86
N SER A 21 -7.09 -39.66 7.87
CA SER A 21 -7.70 -39.82 9.22
C SER A 21 -9.22 -39.57 9.24
N SER A 22 -9.71 -38.65 8.40
CA SER A 22 -11.13 -38.27 8.41
C SER A 22 -12.00 -39.07 7.43
N THR A 23 -11.41 -39.74 6.44
CA THR A 23 -12.18 -40.47 5.41
C THR A 23 -11.94 -41.98 5.39
N SER A 24 -10.90 -42.45 6.09
CA SER A 24 -10.39 -43.84 6.04
C SER A 24 -10.04 -44.32 4.60
N VAL A 25 -9.95 -43.41 3.64
CA VAL A 25 -9.61 -43.70 2.25
C VAL A 25 -8.10 -43.60 2.06
N ASN A 26 -7.48 -44.72 1.71
CA ASN A 26 -6.05 -44.76 1.46
C ASN A 26 -5.75 -44.45 -0.01
N VAL A 27 -5.21 -43.27 -0.28
CA VAL A 27 -4.74 -42.83 -1.60
C VAL A 27 -3.30 -42.28 -1.48
N SER A 28 -2.55 -42.24 -2.56
CA SER A 28 -1.24 -41.58 -2.51
C SER A 28 -1.35 -40.06 -2.43
N LYS A 29 -0.35 -39.41 -1.84
CA LYS A 29 -0.23 -37.92 -1.85
C LYS A 29 -0.31 -37.33 -3.26
N PHE A 30 0.25 -38.07 -4.24
CA PHE A 30 0.18 -37.67 -5.65
C PHE A 30 -1.25 -37.72 -6.19
N THR A 31 -2.02 -38.75 -5.83
CA THR A 31 -3.44 -38.88 -6.20
C THR A 31 -4.27 -37.73 -5.58
N LEU A 32 -4.06 -37.42 -4.29
CA LEU A 32 -4.72 -36.30 -3.64
C LEU A 32 -4.39 -34.97 -4.34
N ARG A 33 -3.11 -34.70 -4.65
CA ARG A 33 -2.68 -33.50 -5.38
C ARG A 33 -3.33 -33.41 -6.75
N ARG A 34 -3.36 -34.52 -7.52
CA ARG A 34 -4.01 -34.56 -8.84
C ARG A 34 -5.50 -34.25 -8.76
N TYR A 35 -6.16 -34.74 -7.71
CA TYR A 35 -7.58 -34.46 -7.48
C TYR A 35 -7.84 -32.99 -7.13
N LEU A 36 -6.99 -32.39 -6.28
CA LEU A 36 -7.05 -30.95 -6.01
C LEU A 36 -6.88 -30.12 -7.28
N HIS A 37 -5.94 -30.51 -8.15
CA HIS A 37 -5.74 -29.81 -9.43
C HIS A 37 -6.96 -29.95 -10.36
N LYS A 38 -7.63 -31.11 -10.41
CA LYS A 38 -8.92 -31.27 -11.13
C LYS A 38 -9.99 -30.31 -10.61
N LEU A 39 -9.99 -30.03 -9.30
CA LEU A 39 -10.87 -29.05 -8.66
C LEU A 39 -10.36 -27.60 -8.80
N LYS A 40 -9.34 -27.34 -9.62
CA LYS A 40 -8.68 -26.05 -9.82
C LYS A 40 -8.11 -25.44 -8.53
N VAL A 41 -7.76 -26.29 -7.56
CA VAL A 41 -7.12 -25.89 -6.30
C VAL A 41 -5.62 -26.19 -6.39
N TYR A 42 -4.82 -25.15 -6.21
CA TYR A 42 -3.35 -25.21 -6.31
C TYR A 42 -2.71 -24.65 -5.06
N GLY A 43 -1.56 -25.19 -4.67
CA GLY A 43 -0.68 -24.53 -3.68
C GLY A 43 -0.11 -23.26 -4.28
N ARG A 44 -0.40 -22.12 -3.67
CA ARG A 44 0.10 -20.81 -4.09
C ARG A 44 0.69 -20.06 -2.90
N ILE A 45 1.59 -19.15 -3.17
CA ILE A 45 2.11 -18.24 -2.15
C ILE A 45 0.96 -17.36 -1.66
N GLY A 46 0.76 -17.31 -0.34
CA GLY A 46 -0.26 -16.46 0.26
C GLY A 46 0.08 -14.98 0.07
N ALA A 47 -0.90 -14.20 -0.35
CA ALA A 47 -0.73 -12.74 -0.42
C ALA A 47 -0.51 -12.17 1.00
N LYS A 48 0.54 -11.33 1.13
CA LYS A 48 0.78 -10.58 2.36
C LYS A 48 -0.09 -9.33 2.36
N LYS A 49 -0.99 -9.22 3.31
CA LYS A 49 -1.84 -8.03 3.53
C LYS A 49 -1.90 -7.75 5.04
N PRO A 50 -2.05 -6.48 5.46
CA PRO A 50 -2.21 -6.13 6.85
C PRO A 50 -3.35 -6.93 7.51
N PHE A 51 -3.16 -7.32 8.75
CA PHE A 51 -4.22 -7.99 9.52
C PHE A 51 -5.29 -6.97 9.90
N VAL A 52 -6.52 -7.22 9.52
CA VAL A 52 -7.68 -6.39 9.88
C VAL A 52 -8.51 -7.14 10.93
N ASN A 53 -8.59 -6.60 12.14
CA ASN A 53 -9.41 -7.19 13.20
C ASN A 53 -10.91 -7.04 12.91
N ALA A 54 -11.75 -7.77 13.66
CA ALA A 54 -13.20 -7.82 13.43
C ALA A 54 -13.86 -6.42 13.51
N ALA A 55 -13.45 -5.60 14.47
CA ALA A 55 -13.99 -4.25 14.65
C ALA A 55 -13.65 -3.33 13.45
N ASN A 56 -12.39 -3.33 13.01
CA ASN A 56 -11.97 -2.52 11.86
C ASN A 56 -12.59 -3.05 10.55
N ARG A 57 -12.76 -4.37 10.42
CA ARG A 57 -13.48 -4.96 9.29
C ARG A 57 -14.92 -4.44 9.19
N MET A 58 -15.64 -4.37 10.31
CA MET A 58 -17.00 -3.82 10.35
C MET A 58 -17.01 -2.32 10.00
N LYS A 59 -16.07 -1.54 10.54
CA LYS A 59 -15.91 -0.11 10.22
C LYS A 59 -15.63 0.09 8.73
N ARG A 60 -14.71 -0.67 8.15
CA ARG A 60 -14.40 -0.66 6.72
C ARG A 60 -15.63 -0.95 5.86
N LEU A 61 -16.36 -2.02 6.21
CA LEU A 61 -17.58 -2.40 5.49
C LEU A 61 -18.66 -1.32 5.57
N SER A 62 -18.90 -0.78 6.77
CA SER A 62 -19.86 0.30 6.97
C SER A 62 -19.48 1.56 6.17
N TRP A 63 -18.20 1.93 6.21
CA TRP A 63 -17.66 3.06 5.47
C TRP A 63 -17.82 2.89 3.94
N ALA A 64 -17.50 1.70 3.41
CA ALA A 64 -17.67 1.38 2.00
C ALA A 64 -19.14 1.40 1.57
N LYS A 65 -20.06 0.84 2.38
CA LYS A 65 -21.50 0.86 2.09
C LYS A 65 -22.05 2.28 1.98
N LYS A 66 -21.61 3.20 2.83
CA LYS A 66 -22.05 4.62 2.80
C LYS A 66 -21.59 5.33 1.52
N ARG A 67 -20.54 4.86 0.88
CA ARG A 67 -19.93 5.47 -0.33
C ARG A 67 -20.10 4.61 -1.59
N LYS A 68 -21.02 3.65 -1.55
CA LYS A 68 -21.26 2.73 -2.67
C LYS A 68 -21.64 3.46 -3.97
N ASN A 69 -22.36 4.55 -3.83
CA ASN A 69 -22.87 5.31 -4.96
C ASN A 69 -22.01 6.54 -5.31
N TRP A 70 -20.89 6.73 -4.63
CA TRP A 70 -19.97 7.81 -4.94
C TRP A 70 -19.28 7.56 -6.29
N ILE A 71 -19.29 8.55 -7.16
CA ILE A 71 -18.62 8.58 -8.46
C ILE A 71 -17.83 9.89 -8.58
N ASP A 72 -18.53 11.01 -8.73
CA ASP A 72 -17.92 12.33 -8.91
C ASP A 72 -17.31 12.87 -7.59
N GLU A 73 -17.85 12.43 -6.44
CA GLU A 73 -17.31 12.82 -5.15
C GLU A 73 -15.83 12.40 -4.96
N TRP A 74 -15.42 11.30 -5.61
CA TRP A 74 -14.02 10.85 -5.57
C TRP A 74 -13.05 11.81 -6.28
N GLU A 75 -13.54 12.59 -7.23
CA GLU A 75 -12.75 13.60 -7.95
C GLU A 75 -12.36 14.78 -7.06
N LYS A 76 -13.15 15.03 -6.02
CA LYS A 76 -12.96 16.11 -5.05
C LYS A 76 -12.22 15.67 -3.80
N ILE A 77 -11.43 14.61 -3.87
CA ILE A 77 -10.62 14.14 -2.76
C ILE A 77 -9.15 14.49 -3.05
N ILE A 78 -8.50 15.08 -2.06
CA ILE A 78 -7.04 15.21 -2.00
C ILE A 78 -6.53 13.97 -1.27
N TRP A 79 -5.92 13.06 -2.00
CA TRP A 79 -5.35 11.82 -1.49
C TRP A 79 -3.96 12.08 -0.95
N SER A 80 -3.66 11.66 0.25
CA SER A 80 -2.33 11.83 0.85
C SER A 80 -1.89 10.63 1.66
N ASP A 81 -0.60 10.48 1.83
CA ASP A 81 0.03 9.49 2.71
C ASP A 81 1.51 9.76 2.91
N GLU A 82 2.11 9.07 3.89
CA GLU A 82 3.55 8.97 4.09
C GLU A 82 4.08 7.63 3.56
N SER A 83 5.26 7.69 2.93
CA SER A 83 5.93 6.47 2.47
C SER A 83 7.44 6.51 2.76
N ARG A 84 7.99 5.33 3.04
CA ARG A 84 9.41 5.16 3.31
C ARG A 84 10.10 4.45 2.15
N PHE A 85 11.03 5.14 1.51
CA PHE A 85 11.87 4.59 0.45
C PHE A 85 13.26 4.26 0.99
N VAL A 86 13.80 3.10 0.63
CA VAL A 86 15.13 2.66 1.05
C VAL A 86 16.14 2.82 -0.10
N VAL A 87 17.36 3.24 0.24
CA VAL A 87 18.43 3.43 -0.76
C VAL A 87 18.77 2.10 -1.42
N PHE A 88 18.99 1.08 -0.61
CA PHE A 88 19.38 -0.25 -1.08
C PHE A 88 18.30 -1.28 -0.81
N GLY A 89 17.92 -2.02 -1.82
CA GLY A 89 16.98 -3.12 -1.69
C GLY A 89 15.58 -2.72 -2.10
N GLY A 90 14.95 -3.52 -2.84
CA GLY A 90 13.52 -3.66 -2.99
C GLY A 90 13.17 -5.04 -2.49
N ASP A 91 11.92 -5.32 -2.19
CA ASP A 91 11.43 -6.65 -1.78
C ASP A 91 11.62 -7.74 -2.85
N GLY A 92 12.26 -7.42 -3.98
CA GLY A 92 12.49 -8.29 -5.10
C GLY A 92 13.71 -9.22 -4.90
N LYS A 93 13.58 -10.46 -5.35
CA LYS A 93 14.71 -11.37 -5.48
C LYS A 93 15.67 -10.81 -6.52
N ARG A 94 16.88 -10.36 -6.10
CA ARG A 94 17.94 -9.98 -7.02
C ARG A 94 18.59 -11.25 -7.56
N TYR A 95 18.57 -11.43 -8.87
CA TYR A 95 19.25 -12.53 -9.54
C TYR A 95 20.66 -12.08 -9.91
N VAL A 96 21.64 -13.00 -9.66
CA VAL A 96 23.01 -12.85 -10.14
C VAL A 96 23.35 -14.05 -11.03
N TRP A 97 24.02 -13.77 -12.13
CA TRP A 97 24.54 -14.82 -13.00
C TRP A 97 25.81 -15.39 -12.39
N ARG A 98 25.76 -16.64 -11.97
CA ARG A 98 26.87 -17.33 -11.32
C ARG A 98 26.79 -18.83 -11.53
N THR A 99 27.95 -19.51 -11.44
CA THR A 99 28.02 -20.97 -11.32
C THR A 99 27.66 -21.42 -9.91
N ILE A 100 27.50 -22.72 -9.70
CA ILE A 100 27.20 -23.27 -8.36
C ILE A 100 28.33 -22.94 -7.37
N TYR A 101 29.58 -22.94 -7.86
CA TYR A 101 30.78 -22.74 -7.05
C TYR A 101 31.03 -21.27 -6.67
N GLU A 102 30.45 -20.34 -7.39
CA GLU A 102 30.58 -18.88 -7.17
C GLU A 102 29.59 -18.30 -6.16
N LYS A 103 28.86 -19.15 -5.43
CA LYS A 103 27.79 -18.70 -4.48
C LYS A 103 28.30 -17.65 -3.50
N TYR A 104 29.51 -17.71 -3.08
CA TYR A 104 30.14 -16.82 -2.10
C TYR A 104 31.20 -15.89 -2.70
N ASN A 105 31.33 -15.85 -4.02
CA ASN A 105 32.21 -14.88 -4.68
C ASN A 105 31.68 -13.45 -4.35
N PRO A 106 32.56 -12.51 -3.91
CA PRO A 106 32.17 -11.15 -3.58
C PRO A 106 31.34 -10.45 -4.67
N ASN A 107 31.66 -10.69 -5.93
CA ASN A 107 30.92 -10.13 -7.08
C ASN A 107 29.52 -10.72 -7.25
N CYS A 108 29.21 -11.84 -6.60
CA CYS A 108 27.91 -12.51 -6.64
C CYS A 108 27.11 -12.32 -5.34
N LEU A 109 27.66 -11.63 -4.35
CA LEU A 109 26.99 -11.38 -3.09
C LEU A 109 26.16 -10.10 -3.17
N ILE A 110 24.99 -10.16 -2.59
CA ILE A 110 24.16 -8.98 -2.33
C ILE A 110 24.42 -8.57 -0.88
N PRO A 111 24.97 -7.38 -0.64
CA PRO A 111 25.27 -6.95 0.73
C PRO A 111 24.01 -6.83 1.55
N THR A 112 24.06 -7.33 2.78
CA THR A 112 23.03 -7.13 3.79
C THR A 112 23.57 -6.19 4.87
N PHE A 113 22.81 -5.16 5.21
CA PHE A 113 23.20 -4.17 6.23
C PHE A 113 22.61 -4.57 7.59
N LYS A 114 23.45 -4.65 8.64
CA LYS A 114 23.04 -5.00 10.01
C LYS A 114 22.32 -3.88 10.74
N SER A 115 22.61 -2.62 10.43
CA SER A 115 21.94 -1.44 10.98
C SER A 115 21.02 -0.86 9.92
N GLY A 116 19.83 -0.42 10.33
CA GLY A 116 18.72 0.02 9.49
C GLY A 116 19.13 0.63 8.16
N GLN A 117 18.50 0.14 7.10
CA GLN A 117 18.78 0.64 5.75
C GLN A 117 18.57 2.14 5.70
N GLU A 118 19.52 2.86 5.11
CA GLU A 118 19.36 4.26 4.80
C GLU A 118 18.11 4.47 3.97
N SER A 119 17.31 5.43 4.36
CA SER A 119 15.98 5.62 3.79
C SER A 119 15.57 7.08 3.82
N VAL A 120 14.67 7.44 2.95
CA VAL A 120 13.97 8.71 2.91
C VAL A 120 12.51 8.47 3.26
N MET A 121 12.00 9.22 4.25
CA MET A 121 10.57 9.30 4.53
C MET A 121 10.02 10.47 3.73
N ILE A 122 8.95 10.26 3.01
CA ILE A 122 8.30 11.31 2.22
C ILE A 122 6.82 11.39 2.58
N TRP A 123 6.25 12.56 2.39
CA TRP A 123 4.82 12.80 2.31
C TRP A 123 4.49 13.32 0.92
N GLY A 124 3.31 12.98 0.41
CA GLY A 124 2.83 13.52 -0.84
C GLY A 124 1.32 13.50 -0.93
N CYS A 125 0.79 14.26 -1.87
CA CYS A 125 -0.64 14.27 -2.15
C CYS A 125 -0.93 14.45 -3.63
N PHE A 126 -2.17 14.14 -4.03
CA PHE A 126 -2.66 14.37 -5.38
C PHE A 126 -4.19 14.42 -5.41
N THR A 127 -4.74 15.00 -6.45
CA THR A 127 -6.17 14.92 -6.81
C THR A 127 -6.32 14.09 -8.10
N LYS A 128 -7.53 13.92 -8.57
CA LYS A 128 -7.76 13.29 -9.89
C LYS A 128 -7.02 14.00 -11.02
N ASN A 129 -6.93 15.32 -10.97
CA ASN A 129 -6.45 16.13 -12.07
C ASN A 129 -5.06 16.74 -11.85
N GLU A 130 -4.60 16.81 -10.60
CA GLU A 130 -3.38 17.52 -10.24
C GLU A 130 -2.52 16.69 -9.29
N LEU A 131 -1.23 16.71 -9.58
CA LEU A 131 -0.21 16.15 -8.72
C LEU A 131 0.22 17.22 -7.72
N GLY A 132 0.08 16.92 -6.44
CA GLY A 132 0.49 17.81 -5.36
C GLY A 132 1.98 17.71 -5.04
N PRO A 133 2.43 18.41 -4.02
CA PRO A 133 3.82 18.40 -3.59
C PRO A 133 4.27 17.04 -3.08
N LEU A 134 5.57 16.77 -3.28
CA LEU A 134 6.31 15.71 -2.61
C LEU A 134 7.24 16.36 -1.59
N VAL A 135 7.19 15.94 -0.34
CA VAL A 135 7.91 16.54 0.77
C VAL A 135 8.76 15.50 1.48
N ARG A 136 10.05 15.78 1.67
CA ARG A 136 10.92 14.95 2.50
C ARG A 136 10.66 15.26 3.97
N LEU A 137 10.40 14.21 4.75
CA LEU A 137 10.22 14.30 6.19
C LEU A 137 11.51 13.86 6.89
N GLU A 138 12.03 14.72 7.76
CA GLU A 138 13.28 14.46 8.47
C GLU A 138 13.03 14.09 9.93
N GLY A 139 13.80 13.14 10.41
CA GLY A 139 13.74 12.72 11.80
C GLY A 139 12.40 12.13 12.23
N ARG A 140 12.02 12.37 13.49
CA ARG A 140 10.75 11.90 14.05
C ARG A 140 9.65 12.92 13.78
N VAL A 141 8.69 12.59 12.96
CA VAL A 141 7.55 13.46 12.70
C VAL A 141 6.63 13.51 13.93
N THR A 142 6.46 14.71 14.48
CA THR A 142 5.50 15.02 15.54
C THR A 142 4.28 15.70 14.96
N ALA A 143 3.20 15.86 15.76
CA ALA A 143 2.02 16.58 15.31
C ALA A 143 2.31 18.05 14.94
N ASN A 144 3.29 18.71 15.57
CA ASN A 144 3.69 20.07 15.21
C ASN A 144 4.40 20.10 13.85
N ILE A 145 5.37 19.21 13.61
CA ILE A 145 6.06 19.08 12.32
C ILE A 145 5.06 18.73 11.20
N TYR A 146 4.07 17.88 11.51
CA TYR A 146 3.01 17.56 10.58
C TYR A 146 2.17 18.79 10.21
N ILE A 147 1.77 19.59 11.19
CA ILE A 147 1.04 20.86 10.97
C ILE A 147 1.88 21.82 10.11
N GLU A 148 3.15 22.03 10.46
CA GLU A 148 4.07 22.88 9.70
C GLU A 148 4.20 22.42 8.23
N MET A 149 4.28 21.12 8.01
CA MET A 149 4.29 20.54 6.66
C MET A 149 2.98 20.81 5.92
N LEU A 150 1.82 20.65 6.56
CA LEU A 150 0.53 20.96 5.94
C LEU A 150 0.40 22.45 5.62
N GLU A 151 0.88 23.32 6.50
CA GLU A 151 0.86 24.79 6.31
C GLU A 151 1.72 25.22 5.13
N ASN A 152 2.92 24.66 5.02
CA ASN A 152 3.88 25.06 4.00
C ASN A 152 3.61 24.41 2.62
N TYR A 153 2.92 23.27 2.56
CA TYR A 153 2.79 22.51 1.31
C TYR A 153 1.33 22.20 0.94
N LEU A 154 0.49 21.78 1.89
CA LEU A 154 -0.90 21.45 1.57
C LEU A 154 -1.75 22.71 1.34
N ILE A 155 -1.60 23.73 2.19
CA ILE A 155 -2.38 24.98 2.05
C ILE A 155 -2.10 25.68 0.72
N PRO A 156 -0.83 25.88 0.28
CA PRO A 156 -0.56 26.43 -1.05
C PRO A 156 -1.20 25.57 -2.16
N PHE A 157 -1.03 24.25 -2.11
CA PHE A 157 -1.64 23.35 -3.09
C PHE A 157 -3.16 23.49 -3.15
N ILE A 158 -3.86 23.52 -1.99
CA ILE A 158 -5.31 23.73 -1.95
C ILE A 158 -5.68 25.09 -2.57
N ASN A 159 -4.90 26.13 -2.29
CA ASN A 159 -5.19 27.46 -2.80
C ASN A 159 -5.08 27.59 -4.32
N ASP A 160 -4.23 26.75 -4.94
CA ASP A 160 -4.05 26.69 -6.38
C ASP A 160 -5.14 25.86 -7.09
N LEU A 161 -5.89 25.02 -6.34
CA LEU A 161 -6.97 24.21 -6.92
C LEU A 161 -8.16 25.07 -7.34
N GLU A 162 -8.72 24.77 -8.52
CA GLU A 162 -10.00 25.32 -8.92
C GLU A 162 -11.13 24.81 -8.00
N ASN A 163 -12.01 25.71 -7.55
CA ASN A 163 -13.11 25.40 -6.63
C ASN A 163 -12.62 24.70 -5.34
N LYS A 164 -11.57 25.22 -4.74
CA LYS A 164 -10.89 24.65 -3.57
C LYS A 164 -11.81 24.23 -2.42
N ASP A 165 -12.94 24.94 -2.23
CA ASP A 165 -13.90 24.69 -1.16
C ASP A 165 -14.67 23.37 -1.34
N ASP A 166 -14.65 22.78 -2.53
CA ASP A 166 -15.27 21.48 -2.82
C ASP A 166 -14.42 20.30 -2.35
N TYR A 167 -13.12 20.53 -2.18
CA TYR A 167 -12.19 19.43 -1.87
C TYR A 167 -12.28 18.98 -0.42
N THR A 168 -12.05 17.69 -0.25
CA THR A 168 -11.98 17.02 1.05
C THR A 168 -10.63 16.32 1.15
N PHE A 169 -9.90 16.59 2.24
CA PHE A 169 -8.58 16.02 2.48
C PHE A 169 -8.68 14.62 3.07
N GLN A 170 -7.99 13.66 2.48
CA GLN A 170 -7.88 12.29 2.98
C GLN A 170 -6.53 12.11 3.66
N GLU A 171 -6.56 11.61 4.86
CA GLU A 171 -5.42 11.17 5.67
C GLU A 171 -5.80 9.90 6.44
N ASP A 172 -4.85 9.16 6.94
CA ASP A 172 -5.10 8.02 7.79
C ASP A 172 -5.36 8.44 9.27
N ASN A 173 -5.54 7.43 10.16
CA ASN A 173 -5.76 7.68 11.57
C ASN A 173 -4.47 7.62 12.41
N ALA A 174 -3.32 7.98 11.85
CA ALA A 174 -2.08 8.05 12.62
C ALA A 174 -2.22 8.99 13.83
N PRO A 175 -1.56 8.71 14.95
CA PRO A 175 -1.66 9.55 16.15
C PRO A 175 -1.33 11.02 15.91
N ILE A 176 -0.42 11.32 14.99
CA ILE A 176 -0.05 12.70 14.62
C ILE A 176 -1.18 13.42 13.90
N HIS A 177 -1.96 12.73 13.04
CA HIS A 177 -3.11 13.28 12.30
C HIS A 177 -4.32 13.50 13.20
N THR A 178 -4.51 12.61 14.18
CA THR A 178 -5.65 12.63 15.10
C THR A 178 -5.40 13.42 16.38
N ALA A 179 -4.20 13.95 16.56
CA ALA A 179 -3.84 14.80 17.70
C ALA A 179 -4.79 16.02 17.81
N LYS A 180 -5.10 16.44 19.04
CA LYS A 180 -6.00 17.59 19.29
C LYS A 180 -5.55 18.85 18.56
N ILE A 181 -4.22 19.12 18.56
CA ILE A 181 -3.65 20.30 17.89
C ILE A 181 -3.82 20.21 16.37
N ALA A 182 -3.60 19.06 15.76
CA ALA A 182 -3.76 18.86 14.31
C ALA A 182 -5.23 19.00 13.89
N LYS A 183 -6.16 18.42 14.67
CA LYS A 183 -7.60 18.58 14.43
C LYS A 183 -8.05 20.04 14.54
N LYS A 184 -7.57 20.74 15.59
CA LYS A 184 -7.89 22.16 15.78
C LYS A 184 -7.37 22.98 14.61
N TRP A 185 -6.09 22.80 14.24
CA TRP A 185 -5.48 23.52 13.12
C TRP A 185 -6.23 23.30 11.81
N LYS A 186 -6.63 22.06 11.49
CA LYS A 186 -7.43 21.76 10.30
C LYS A 186 -8.80 22.47 10.33
N SER A 187 -9.44 22.48 11.50
CA SER A 187 -10.71 23.20 11.67
C SER A 187 -10.54 24.72 11.49
N ASP A 188 -9.50 25.30 12.09
CA ASP A 188 -9.20 26.72 12.01
C ASP A 188 -8.86 27.17 10.57
N ASN A 189 -8.32 26.27 9.74
CA ASN A 189 -8.01 26.49 8.33
C ASN A 189 -9.10 25.97 7.37
N ASN A 190 -10.30 25.61 7.86
CA ASN A 190 -11.44 25.13 7.07
C ASN A 190 -11.13 23.87 6.22
N ILE A 191 -10.15 23.03 6.64
CA ILE A 191 -9.82 21.79 5.94
C ILE A 191 -10.84 20.72 6.30
N LYS A 192 -11.65 20.31 5.32
CA LYS A 192 -12.60 19.20 5.45
C LYS A 192 -11.83 17.89 5.41
N SER A 193 -11.81 17.12 6.51
CA SER A 193 -11.17 15.80 6.54
C SER A 193 -12.16 14.68 6.20
N LEU A 194 -11.76 13.78 5.33
CA LEU A 194 -12.54 12.58 5.00
C LEU A 194 -12.47 11.58 6.19
N PRO A 195 -13.59 11.23 6.83
CA PRO A 195 -13.57 10.18 7.84
C PRO A 195 -13.03 8.88 7.24
N TRP A 196 -11.88 8.40 7.73
CA TRP A 196 -11.16 7.28 7.14
C TRP A 196 -11.25 6.02 8.01
N PRO A 197 -11.45 4.82 7.42
CA PRO A 197 -11.45 3.58 8.18
C PRO A 197 -10.01 3.14 8.45
N ALA A 198 -9.71 2.74 9.70
CA ALA A 198 -8.39 2.27 10.07
C ALA A 198 -7.97 1.01 9.26
N GLN A 199 -6.68 0.83 9.07
CA GLN A 199 -6.09 -0.32 8.36
C GLN A 199 -6.62 -0.47 6.93
N SER A 200 -6.62 0.61 6.16
CA SER A 200 -7.23 0.65 4.82
C SER A 200 -6.29 1.19 3.72
N PRO A 201 -5.04 0.71 3.62
CA PRO A 201 -4.16 1.14 2.54
C PRO A 201 -4.71 0.74 1.16
N ASP A 202 -5.40 -0.40 1.05
CA ASP A 202 -6.06 -0.85 -0.19
C ASP A 202 -7.16 0.10 -0.70
N LEU A 203 -7.66 1.00 0.13
CA LEU A 203 -8.60 2.04 -0.25
C LEU A 203 -7.90 3.35 -0.64
N ASN A 204 -6.64 3.56 -0.26
CA ASN A 204 -5.89 4.77 -0.60
C ASN A 204 -5.19 4.59 -1.96
N PRO A 205 -5.58 5.35 -3.00
CA PRO A 205 -4.97 5.20 -4.32
C PRO A 205 -3.50 5.65 -4.37
N ILE A 206 -3.04 6.48 -3.44
CA ILE A 206 -1.65 6.94 -3.40
C ILE A 206 -0.66 5.79 -3.15
N GLU A 207 -1.08 4.72 -2.48
CA GLU A 207 -0.26 3.53 -2.27
C GLU A 207 0.22 2.91 -3.61
N ASN A 208 -0.62 2.98 -4.64
CA ASN A 208 -0.24 2.53 -5.97
C ASN A 208 0.68 3.53 -6.69
N LEU A 209 0.64 4.82 -6.33
CA LEU A 209 1.64 5.78 -6.80
C LEU A 209 2.99 5.54 -6.13
N TRP A 210 3.01 5.16 -4.85
CA TRP A 210 4.23 4.74 -4.16
C TRP A 210 4.86 3.51 -4.80
N ASP A 211 4.06 2.50 -5.14
CA ASP A 211 4.54 1.31 -5.87
C ASP A 211 5.13 1.67 -7.24
N GLU A 212 4.49 2.58 -7.97
CA GLU A 212 4.98 3.08 -9.26
C GLU A 212 6.29 3.84 -9.09
N LEU A 213 6.36 4.77 -8.12
CA LEU A 213 7.53 5.57 -7.83
C LEU A 213 8.72 4.68 -7.42
N GLU A 214 8.49 3.69 -6.56
CA GLU A 214 9.52 2.70 -6.20
C GLU A 214 10.04 1.97 -7.44
N ARG A 215 9.15 1.58 -8.35
CA ARG A 215 9.54 0.93 -9.59
C ARG A 215 10.40 1.84 -10.48
N GLN A 216 10.05 3.13 -10.60
CA GLN A 216 10.83 4.09 -11.37
C GLN A 216 12.20 4.32 -10.75
N VAL A 217 12.29 4.49 -9.44
CA VAL A 217 13.56 4.60 -8.71
C VAL A 217 14.46 3.37 -8.97
N ARG A 218 13.89 2.15 -8.98
CA ARG A 218 14.68 0.92 -9.26
C ARG A 218 15.10 0.79 -10.72
N ASN A 219 14.39 1.42 -11.64
CA ASN A 219 14.76 1.46 -13.06
C ASN A 219 15.73 2.60 -13.40
N HIS A 220 15.85 3.59 -12.52
CA HIS A 220 16.76 4.72 -12.70
C HIS A 220 18.22 4.28 -12.77
N LYS A 221 19.00 4.95 -13.63
CA LYS A 221 20.43 4.65 -13.79
C LYS A 221 21.21 5.96 -13.83
N PRO A 222 22.20 6.14 -12.94
CA PRO A 222 22.63 5.18 -11.90
C PRO A 222 21.62 5.02 -10.78
N LEU A 223 21.68 3.91 -10.04
CA LEU A 223 20.89 3.73 -8.83
C LEU A 223 21.36 4.68 -7.71
N PRO A 224 20.48 5.12 -6.81
CA PRO A 224 20.85 5.97 -5.69
C PRO A 224 21.88 5.31 -4.79
N LYS A 225 22.86 6.06 -4.31
CA LYS A 225 23.95 5.58 -3.45
C LYS A 225 23.77 5.99 -2.00
N ASN A 226 22.99 7.02 -1.74
CA ASN A 226 22.75 7.60 -0.43
C ASN A 226 21.33 8.21 -0.38
N PRO A 227 20.85 8.67 0.78
CA PRO A 227 19.52 9.26 0.92
C PRO A 227 19.28 10.53 0.09
N ASN A 228 20.32 11.32 -0.18
CA ASN A 228 20.17 12.54 -0.97
C ASN A 228 19.99 12.21 -2.46
N ASP A 229 20.81 11.32 -3.01
CA ASP A 229 20.61 10.80 -4.38
C ASP A 229 19.20 10.21 -4.54
N LEU A 230 18.74 9.44 -3.53
CA LEU A 230 17.40 8.87 -3.56
C LEU A 230 16.33 9.94 -3.56
N TRP A 231 16.50 11.00 -2.78
CA TRP A 231 15.55 12.10 -2.71
C TRP A 231 15.48 12.88 -4.05
N GLU A 232 16.61 13.17 -4.66
CA GLU A 232 16.65 13.83 -5.98
C GLU A 232 15.91 13.00 -7.04
N ILE A 233 16.17 11.68 -7.08
CA ILE A 233 15.47 10.77 -8.00
C ILE A 233 13.97 10.73 -7.71
N LEU A 234 13.57 10.66 -6.43
CA LEU A 234 12.16 10.65 -6.05
C LEU A 234 11.43 11.90 -6.53
N GLN A 235 12.03 13.09 -6.38
CA GLN A 235 11.44 14.34 -6.86
C GLN A 235 11.31 14.34 -8.39
N GLU A 236 12.36 13.91 -9.08
CA GLU A 236 12.38 13.85 -10.54
C GLU A 236 11.30 12.89 -11.08
N GLU A 237 11.22 11.68 -10.53
CA GLU A 237 10.26 10.67 -10.97
C GLU A 237 8.82 10.98 -10.55
N TRP A 238 8.63 11.70 -9.41
CA TRP A 238 7.32 12.20 -9.01
C TRP A 238 6.75 13.16 -10.05
N LEU A 239 7.53 14.14 -10.49
CA LEU A 239 7.12 15.12 -11.49
C LEU A 239 6.86 14.52 -12.88
N LYS A 240 7.44 13.35 -13.18
CA LYS A 240 7.22 12.61 -14.43
C LYS A 240 6.00 11.70 -14.42
N LEU A 241 5.28 11.60 -13.29
CA LEU A 241 4.10 10.75 -13.21
C LEU A 241 3.04 11.18 -14.23
N ASP A 242 2.61 10.24 -15.07
CA ASP A 242 1.59 10.49 -16.09
C ASP A 242 0.23 10.76 -15.42
N ILE A 243 -0.39 11.88 -15.79
CA ILE A 243 -1.72 12.28 -15.33
C ILE A 243 -2.76 11.16 -15.50
N ASN A 244 -2.69 10.38 -16.57
CA ASN A 244 -3.64 9.30 -16.81
C ASN A 244 -3.49 8.19 -15.76
N LYS A 245 -2.32 8.01 -15.16
CA LYS A 245 -2.12 7.00 -14.11
C LYS A 245 -2.92 7.37 -12.86
N TYR A 246 -2.74 8.58 -12.33
CA TYR A 246 -3.45 8.95 -11.12
C TYR A 246 -4.94 9.20 -11.36
N LYS A 247 -5.36 9.68 -12.54
CA LYS A 247 -6.78 9.67 -12.93
C LYS A 247 -7.39 8.28 -12.85
N ASN A 248 -6.75 7.29 -13.48
CA ASN A 248 -7.20 5.90 -13.46
C ASN A 248 -7.24 5.30 -12.04
N LEU A 249 -6.35 5.74 -11.15
CA LEU A 249 -6.34 5.32 -9.75
C LEU A 249 -7.56 5.85 -9.01
N VAL A 250 -7.90 7.14 -9.18
CA VAL A 250 -9.13 7.71 -8.62
C VAL A 250 -10.37 7.06 -9.23
N ASP A 251 -10.41 6.85 -10.54
CA ASP A 251 -11.50 6.15 -11.24
C ASP A 251 -11.64 4.67 -10.82
N SER A 252 -10.65 4.13 -10.15
CA SER A 252 -10.74 2.80 -9.56
C SER A 252 -11.53 2.76 -8.24
N MET A 253 -11.82 3.91 -7.60
CA MET A 253 -12.45 3.96 -6.28
C MET A 253 -13.79 3.24 -6.21
N PRO A 254 -14.72 3.37 -7.14
CA PRO A 254 -15.97 2.59 -7.09
C PRO A 254 -15.71 1.08 -7.07
N ARG A 255 -14.74 0.59 -7.86
CA ARG A 255 -14.34 -0.83 -7.87
C ARG A 255 -13.65 -1.28 -6.57
N ARG A 256 -12.86 -0.39 -5.92
CA ARG A 256 -12.26 -0.65 -4.60
C ARG A 256 -13.35 -0.76 -3.53
N ILE A 257 -14.31 0.15 -3.53
CA ILE A 257 -15.48 0.13 -2.65
C ILE A 257 -16.26 -1.18 -2.81
N GLU A 258 -16.58 -1.55 -4.03
CA GLU A 258 -17.28 -2.80 -4.32
C GLU A 258 -16.49 -4.02 -3.83
N ALA A 259 -15.17 -4.06 -4.06
CA ALA A 259 -14.31 -5.13 -3.58
C ALA A 259 -14.32 -5.27 -2.05
N VAL A 260 -14.33 -4.17 -1.30
CA VAL A 260 -14.46 -4.18 0.17
C VAL A 260 -15.82 -4.71 0.60
N ILE A 261 -16.90 -4.34 -0.08
CA ILE A 261 -18.26 -4.81 0.21
C ILE A 261 -18.35 -6.32 -0.03
N ILE A 262 -17.92 -6.79 -1.21
CA ILE A 262 -17.91 -8.23 -1.57
C ILE A 262 -17.05 -9.01 -0.57
N ASN A 263 -15.90 -8.48 -0.17
CA ASN A 263 -14.98 -9.12 0.77
C ASN A 263 -15.37 -8.91 2.25
N LYS A 264 -16.57 -8.36 2.50
CA LYS A 264 -17.14 -8.14 3.85
C LYS A 264 -16.20 -7.37 4.77
N GLY A 265 -15.53 -6.35 4.23
CA GLY A 265 -14.60 -5.49 4.95
C GLY A 265 -13.18 -6.03 5.13
N ASN A 266 -12.88 -7.24 4.66
CA ASN A 266 -11.51 -7.77 4.64
C ASN A 266 -10.63 -7.01 3.62
N PRO A 267 -9.27 -7.14 3.72
CA PRO A 267 -8.37 -6.58 2.72
C PRO A 267 -8.68 -7.06 1.31
N THR A 268 -8.48 -6.19 0.34
CA THR A 268 -8.77 -6.45 -1.07
C THR A 268 -7.49 -6.69 -1.89
N LYS A 269 -7.64 -6.86 -3.19
CA LYS A 269 -6.49 -7.01 -4.11
C LYS A 269 -5.72 -5.71 -4.35
N TYR A 270 -6.33 -4.58 -4.06
CA TYR A 270 -5.75 -3.27 -4.23
C TYR A 270 -4.70 -2.94 -3.19
#